data_b4d06a0ed5f2fbfd9a544cd6e35d9929
#
_entry.id   b4d06a0ed5f2fbfd9a544cd6e35d9929
#
_cell.length_a   1.000
_cell.length_b   1.000
_cell.length_c   1.000
_cell.angle_alpha   90.00
_cell.angle_beta   90.00
_cell.angle_gamma   90.00
#
_symmetry.space_group_name_H-M   'P 1'
#
loop_
_entity.id
_entity.type
_entity.pdbx_description
1 polymer ?
#
loop_
_entity_poly.entity_id
_entity_poly.type
_entity_poly.pdbx_seq_one_letter_code
_entity_poly.pdbx_strand_id
1 'polypeptide(L)'
;MRKLSMKELDRKSVDEFKESDKFPIIVVLENIRSAYNVGSIFRTADAFLIEAIYICGYSAKPPHKEIKKTALGAEETVYWKHFKTAVDAIDELKRRKYKVYAVEQAEGSYKLHAANFRQNEKIAVVFGNEVTGVEQTTIDLCDGCLEIPQLGMKHSLNVATAGGVVLWELVRNKISPAVKGRTEH
;
A
#
# COMPACT_ATOMS: atom_id res chain seq x y z
N MET A 1 -8.26 -0.13 31.39
CA MET A 1 -7.27 0.00 30.29
C MET A 1 -6.61 1.37 30.41
N ARG A 2 -5.27 1.47 30.24
CA ARG A 2 -4.56 2.75 30.15
C ARG A 2 -3.88 2.91 28.78
N LYS A 3 -3.71 4.14 28.35
CA LYS A 3 -2.97 4.46 27.11
C LYS A 3 -1.46 4.23 27.34
N LEU A 4 -0.81 3.56 26.39
CA LEU A 4 0.65 3.41 26.40
C LEU A 4 1.32 4.75 26.10
N SER A 5 2.42 5.04 26.79
CA SER A 5 3.29 6.17 26.48
C SER A 5 4.11 5.90 25.21
N MET A 6 4.67 6.96 24.63
CA MET A 6 5.53 6.85 23.46
C MET A 6 6.74 5.95 23.67
N LYS A 7 7.28 5.90 24.91
CA LYS A 7 8.42 5.05 25.26
C LYS A 7 8.05 3.56 25.32
N GLU A 8 6.79 3.24 25.64
CA GLU A 8 6.30 1.87 25.75
C GLU A 8 5.87 1.29 24.39
N LEU A 9 5.84 2.12 23.32
CA LEU A 9 5.42 1.66 21.99
C LEU A 9 6.51 0.93 21.22
N ASP A 10 7.73 0.84 21.77
CA ASP A 10 8.87 0.09 21.20
C ASP A 10 9.00 0.29 19.67
N ARG A 11 9.21 1.53 19.26
CA ARG A 11 9.32 1.90 17.85
C ARG A 11 10.70 1.55 17.32
N LYS A 12 10.73 0.90 16.16
CA LYS A 12 11.97 0.66 15.44
C LYS A 12 12.67 1.97 15.10
N SER A 13 13.99 1.99 15.22
CA SER A 13 14.83 3.02 14.61
C SER A 13 14.79 2.90 13.09
N VAL A 14 15.32 3.90 12.37
CA VAL A 14 15.42 3.89 10.91
C VAL A 14 16.23 2.68 10.42
N ASP A 15 17.33 2.37 11.10
CA ASP A 15 18.21 1.26 10.73
C ASP A 15 17.53 -0.10 10.99
N GLU A 16 16.94 -0.29 12.17
CA GLU A 16 16.15 -1.48 12.48
C GLU A 16 14.97 -1.67 11.51
N PHE A 17 14.33 -0.57 11.07
CA PHE A 17 13.28 -0.67 10.06
C PHE A 17 13.86 -1.15 8.72
N LYS A 18 14.99 -0.60 8.28
CA LYS A 18 15.62 -0.98 6.99
C LYS A 18 16.07 -2.44 7.00
N GLU A 19 16.58 -2.94 8.10
CA GLU A 19 17.06 -4.32 8.27
C GLU A 19 15.92 -5.31 8.52
N SER A 20 14.73 -4.86 8.91
CA SER A 20 13.60 -5.75 9.16
C SER A 20 13.15 -6.45 7.90
N ASP A 21 12.73 -7.72 8.02
CA ASP A 21 12.01 -8.43 6.97
C ASP A 21 10.72 -7.68 6.63
N LYS A 22 10.51 -7.45 5.33
CA LYS A 22 9.30 -6.80 4.81
C LYS A 22 8.31 -7.85 4.32
N PHE A 23 7.03 -7.54 4.45
CA PHE A 23 6.04 -8.31 3.70
C PHE A 23 6.25 -8.06 2.20
N PRO A 24 6.25 -9.11 1.36
CA PRO A 24 6.46 -8.99 -0.08
C PRO A 24 5.24 -8.37 -0.78
N ILE A 25 4.94 -7.16 -0.38
CA ILE A 25 3.84 -6.36 -0.89
C ILE A 25 4.41 -5.06 -1.45
N ILE A 26 4.02 -4.72 -2.68
CA ILE A 26 4.40 -3.47 -3.33
C ILE A 26 3.15 -2.66 -3.65
N VAL A 27 3.18 -1.38 -3.31
CA VAL A 27 2.13 -0.42 -3.68
C VAL A 27 2.55 0.31 -4.94
N VAL A 28 1.69 0.34 -5.94
CA VAL A 28 1.87 1.13 -7.16
C VAL A 28 0.90 2.30 -7.13
N LEU A 29 1.41 3.51 -7.31
CA LEU A 29 0.66 4.76 -7.29
C LEU A 29 0.63 5.34 -8.70
N GLU A 30 -0.48 5.14 -9.41
CA GLU A 30 -0.65 5.59 -10.78
C GLU A 30 -1.34 6.96 -10.84
N ASN A 31 -0.60 7.98 -11.30
CA ASN A 31 -1.14 9.30 -11.55
C ASN A 31 -1.90 9.92 -10.36
N ILE A 32 -1.40 9.70 -9.14
CA ILE A 32 -1.99 10.27 -7.92
C ILE A 32 -1.81 11.79 -7.91
N ARG A 33 -2.93 12.52 -7.81
CA ARG A 33 -2.94 13.99 -7.85
C ARG A 33 -2.44 14.63 -6.57
N SER A 34 -2.83 14.06 -5.43
CA SER A 34 -2.55 14.64 -4.12
C SER A 34 -1.27 14.09 -3.52
N ALA A 35 -0.27 14.95 -3.38
CA ALA A 35 0.96 14.63 -2.66
C ALA A 35 0.72 14.28 -1.19
N TYR A 36 -0.35 14.80 -0.57
CA TYR A 36 -0.77 14.41 0.78
C TYR A 36 -1.20 12.94 0.84
N ASN A 37 -1.92 12.45 -0.19
CA ASN A 37 -2.31 11.04 -0.29
C ASN A 37 -1.09 10.14 -0.43
N VAL A 38 -0.12 10.53 -1.29
CA VAL A 38 1.14 9.81 -1.44
C VAL A 38 1.85 9.69 -0.09
N GLY A 39 2.01 10.80 0.65
CA GLY A 39 2.65 10.78 1.97
C GLY A 39 1.89 9.94 3.00
N SER A 40 0.56 9.97 2.97
CA SER A 40 -0.27 9.11 3.86
C SER A 40 -0.08 7.63 3.56
N ILE A 41 0.09 7.26 2.29
CA ILE A 41 0.38 5.87 1.88
C ILE A 41 1.79 5.47 2.33
N PHE A 42 2.79 6.34 2.24
CA PHE A 42 4.11 6.09 2.81
C PHE A 42 4.03 5.74 4.31
N ARG A 43 3.28 6.53 5.07
CA ARG A 43 3.09 6.29 6.49
C ARG A 43 2.39 4.96 6.79
N THR A 44 1.42 4.57 5.97
CA THR A 44 0.73 3.29 6.09
C THR A 44 1.66 2.13 5.73
N ALA A 45 2.46 2.30 4.68
CA ALA A 45 3.45 1.31 4.24
C ALA A 45 4.53 1.06 5.31
N ASP A 46 4.99 2.12 5.97
CA ASP A 46 5.90 2.02 7.12
C ASP A 46 5.26 1.22 8.26
N ALA A 47 4.03 1.58 8.65
CA ALA A 47 3.32 0.95 9.76
C ALA A 47 3.10 -0.56 9.55
N PHE A 48 3.03 -1.02 8.32
CA PHE A 48 2.76 -2.42 7.96
C PHE A 48 3.97 -3.16 7.38
N LEU A 49 5.17 -2.61 7.45
CA LEU A 49 6.40 -3.22 6.92
C LEU A 49 6.24 -3.63 5.44
N ILE A 50 5.63 -2.78 4.62
CA ILE A 50 5.47 -3.00 3.19
C ILE A 50 6.83 -2.89 2.49
N GLU A 51 7.09 -3.75 1.50
CA GLU A 51 8.39 -3.83 0.84
C GLU A 51 8.77 -2.55 0.08
N ALA A 52 7.84 -2.00 -0.71
CA ALA A 52 8.14 -0.83 -1.54
C ALA A 52 6.89 -0.07 -2.00
N ILE A 53 7.11 1.18 -2.43
CA ILE A 53 6.15 1.99 -3.16
C ILE A 53 6.72 2.32 -4.54
N TYR A 54 6.00 1.99 -5.61
CA TYR A 54 6.30 2.36 -6.99
C TYR A 54 5.43 3.54 -7.39
N ILE A 55 6.06 4.66 -7.67
CA ILE A 55 5.40 5.92 -8.00
C ILE A 55 5.42 6.09 -9.52
N CYS A 56 4.26 6.21 -10.15
CA CYS A 56 4.13 6.21 -11.60
C CYS A 56 3.52 7.51 -12.13
N GLY A 57 3.95 7.87 -13.33
CA GLY A 57 3.45 9.03 -14.07
C GLY A 57 3.76 10.35 -13.36
N TYR A 58 2.74 11.19 -13.24
CA TYR A 58 2.88 12.51 -12.62
C TYR A 58 2.64 12.52 -11.10
N SER A 59 2.47 11.36 -10.46
CA SER A 59 2.38 11.28 -9.01
C SER A 59 3.59 11.96 -8.36
N ALA A 60 3.33 12.78 -7.34
CA ALA A 60 4.41 13.44 -6.61
C ALA A 60 5.33 12.40 -5.94
N LYS A 61 6.63 12.69 -5.92
CA LYS A 61 7.66 11.80 -5.34
C LYS A 61 8.55 12.57 -4.37
N PRO A 62 9.17 11.89 -3.39
CA PRO A 62 10.18 12.54 -2.54
C PRO A 62 11.39 13.06 -3.34
N PRO A 63 12.03 14.19 -2.91
CA PRO A 63 11.59 15.02 -1.81
C PRO A 63 10.43 15.95 -2.20
N HIS A 64 9.36 16.01 -1.40
CA HIS A 64 8.21 16.88 -1.64
C HIS A 64 7.62 17.37 -0.32
N LYS A 65 7.37 18.69 -0.20
CA LYS A 65 6.93 19.34 1.05
C LYS A 65 5.63 18.73 1.62
N GLU A 66 4.67 18.45 0.75
CA GLU A 66 3.37 17.89 1.18
C GLU A 66 3.46 16.41 1.53
N ILE A 67 4.29 15.62 0.82
CA ILE A 67 4.58 14.24 1.19
C ILE A 67 5.16 14.21 2.60
N LYS A 68 6.19 15.03 2.88
CA LYS A 68 6.84 15.08 4.20
C LYS A 68 5.87 15.38 5.33
N LYS A 69 4.87 16.24 5.10
CA LYS A 69 3.86 16.59 6.12
C LYS A 69 2.99 15.42 6.57
N THR A 70 2.70 14.45 5.71
CA THR A 70 1.82 13.33 6.01
C THR A 70 2.56 12.01 6.21
N ALA A 71 3.70 11.83 5.56
CA ALA A 71 4.55 10.67 5.72
C ALA A 71 5.28 10.66 7.08
N LEU A 72 5.60 11.83 7.64
CA LEU A 72 6.25 11.98 8.95
C LEU A 72 7.58 11.20 9.08
N GLY A 73 8.38 11.18 8.02
CA GLY A 73 9.66 10.48 7.95
C GLY A 73 9.60 9.12 7.27
N ALA A 74 8.42 8.55 7.02
CA ALA A 74 8.27 7.27 6.35
C ALA A 74 8.80 7.28 4.89
N GLU A 75 8.86 8.45 4.27
CA GLU A 75 9.47 8.63 2.94
C GLU A 75 11.00 8.45 2.92
N GLU A 76 11.63 8.43 4.09
CA GLU A 76 13.07 8.20 4.26
C GLU A 76 13.39 6.73 4.59
N THR A 77 12.38 5.96 5.04
CA THR A 77 12.52 4.57 5.51
C THR A 77 11.98 3.57 4.51
N VAL A 78 10.80 3.81 3.97
CA VAL A 78 10.16 2.91 2.99
C VAL A 78 10.86 3.05 1.64
N TYR A 79 11.32 1.93 1.08
CA TYR A 79 11.90 1.95 -0.26
C TYR A 79 10.87 2.39 -1.30
N TRP A 80 11.28 3.25 -2.21
CA TRP A 80 10.44 3.69 -3.33
C TRP A 80 11.22 3.81 -4.62
N LYS A 81 10.52 3.68 -5.74
CA LYS A 81 11.08 3.83 -7.09
C LYS A 81 10.09 4.57 -7.98
N HIS A 82 10.58 5.44 -8.84
CA HIS A 82 9.74 6.14 -9.82
C HIS A 82 9.80 5.46 -11.19
N PHE A 83 8.64 5.33 -11.81
CA PHE A 83 8.48 4.84 -13.18
C PHE A 83 7.77 5.88 -14.05
N LYS A 84 8.10 5.89 -15.34
CA LYS A 84 7.45 6.80 -16.28
C LYS A 84 5.96 6.49 -16.41
N THR A 85 5.61 5.20 -16.42
CA THR A 85 4.23 4.72 -16.53
C THR A 85 3.97 3.57 -15.54
N ALA A 86 2.69 3.28 -15.25
CA ALA A 86 2.33 2.10 -14.47
C ALA A 86 2.63 0.81 -15.24
N VAL A 87 2.56 0.83 -16.56
CA VAL A 87 2.93 -0.30 -17.42
C VAL A 87 4.39 -0.73 -17.16
N ASP A 88 5.33 0.22 -17.15
CA ASP A 88 6.74 -0.08 -16.87
C ASP A 88 6.94 -0.71 -15.50
N ALA A 89 6.18 -0.23 -14.49
CA ALA A 89 6.21 -0.77 -13.14
C ALA A 89 5.65 -2.20 -13.09
N ILE A 90 4.55 -2.47 -13.76
CA ILE A 90 3.92 -3.79 -13.83
C ILE A 90 4.83 -4.80 -14.54
N ASP A 91 5.48 -4.41 -15.61
CA ASP A 91 6.44 -5.27 -16.33
C ASP A 91 7.62 -5.67 -15.42
N GLU A 92 8.13 -4.74 -14.61
CA GLU A 92 9.16 -5.07 -13.62
C GLU A 92 8.61 -6.02 -12.55
N LEU A 93 7.40 -5.76 -12.04
CA LEU A 93 6.77 -6.59 -11.02
C LEU A 93 6.52 -8.02 -11.51
N LYS A 94 6.03 -8.19 -12.74
CA LYS A 94 5.83 -9.52 -13.35
C LYS A 94 7.13 -10.29 -13.53
N ARG A 95 8.22 -9.62 -13.96
CA ARG A 95 9.55 -10.23 -14.01
C ARG A 95 10.03 -10.69 -12.63
N ARG A 96 9.66 -9.96 -11.56
CA ARG A 96 9.95 -10.32 -10.16
C ARG A 96 8.95 -11.33 -9.58
N LYS A 97 8.01 -11.83 -10.40
CA LYS A 97 6.97 -12.81 -10.04
C LYS A 97 5.99 -12.30 -8.98
N TYR A 98 5.65 -11.02 -9.03
CA TYR A 98 4.52 -10.47 -8.28
C TYR A 98 3.23 -10.74 -9.04
N LYS A 99 2.17 -11.08 -8.29
CA LYS A 99 0.79 -10.95 -8.78
C LYS A 99 0.35 -9.52 -8.59
N VAL A 100 -0.16 -8.92 -9.64
CA VAL A 100 -0.53 -7.51 -9.66
C VAL A 100 -2.04 -7.38 -9.70
N TYR A 101 -2.61 -6.64 -8.75
CA TYR A 101 -4.04 -6.39 -8.67
C TYR A 101 -4.33 -4.90 -8.73
N ALA A 102 -5.24 -4.48 -9.59
CA ALA A 102 -5.79 -3.13 -9.53
C ALA A 102 -6.78 -3.03 -8.36
N VAL A 103 -6.74 -1.93 -7.61
CA VAL A 103 -7.75 -1.63 -6.59
C VAL A 103 -8.81 -0.76 -7.24
N GLU A 104 -9.85 -1.40 -7.78
CA GLU A 104 -10.87 -0.73 -8.60
C GLU A 104 -12.19 -1.50 -8.59
N GLN A 105 -13.29 -0.81 -8.87
CA GLN A 105 -14.60 -1.41 -9.12
C GLN A 105 -14.67 -1.80 -10.60
N ALA A 106 -14.50 -3.06 -10.90
CA ALA A 106 -14.50 -3.58 -12.26
C ALA A 106 -15.37 -4.84 -12.38
N GLU A 107 -15.82 -5.12 -13.59
CA GLU A 107 -16.52 -6.37 -13.88
C GLU A 107 -15.61 -7.56 -13.56
N GLY A 108 -16.13 -8.54 -12.82
CA GLY A 108 -15.35 -9.71 -12.39
C GLY A 108 -14.34 -9.45 -11.26
N SER A 109 -14.41 -8.29 -10.59
CA SER A 109 -13.53 -7.98 -9.45
C SER A 109 -13.71 -8.94 -8.28
N TYR A 110 -12.62 -9.23 -7.58
CA TYR A 110 -12.66 -9.97 -6.32
C TYR A 110 -13.03 -9.01 -5.18
N LYS A 111 -14.01 -9.36 -4.38
CA LYS A 111 -14.31 -8.60 -3.16
C LYS A 111 -13.15 -8.78 -2.16
N LEU A 112 -12.58 -7.68 -1.70
CA LEU A 112 -11.37 -7.68 -0.88
C LEU A 112 -11.47 -8.62 0.34
N HIS A 113 -12.62 -8.62 1.05
CA HIS A 113 -12.85 -9.45 2.23
C HIS A 113 -12.98 -10.96 1.93
N ALA A 114 -13.22 -11.34 0.66
CA ALA A 114 -13.29 -12.72 0.21
C ALA A 114 -11.98 -13.19 -0.47
N ALA A 115 -11.05 -12.28 -0.72
CA ALA A 115 -9.77 -12.61 -1.29
C ALA A 115 -8.90 -13.36 -0.27
N ASN A 116 -8.26 -14.43 -0.72
CA ASN A 116 -7.38 -15.23 0.14
C ASN A 116 -5.96 -15.21 -0.44
N PHE A 117 -5.04 -14.57 0.27
CA PHE A 117 -3.64 -14.46 -0.11
C PHE A 117 -2.77 -15.35 0.76
N ARG A 118 -1.88 -16.12 0.13
CA ARG A 118 -0.93 -16.98 0.86
C ARG A 118 0.08 -16.13 1.64
N GLN A 119 0.61 -16.69 2.73
CA GLN A 119 1.51 -15.96 3.64
C GLN A 119 2.71 -15.32 2.94
N ASN A 120 3.38 -16.05 2.04
CA ASN A 120 4.59 -15.59 1.34
C ASN A 120 4.32 -15.18 -0.12
N GLU A 121 3.06 -14.95 -0.48
CA GLU A 121 2.71 -14.54 -1.84
C GLU A 121 3.20 -13.11 -2.10
N LYS A 122 3.90 -12.95 -3.22
CA LYS A 122 4.35 -11.65 -3.72
C LYS A 122 3.18 -10.94 -4.39
N ILE A 123 2.73 -9.83 -3.81
CA ILE A 123 1.54 -9.10 -4.25
C ILE A 123 1.90 -7.66 -4.53
N ALA A 124 1.43 -7.13 -5.65
CA ALA A 124 1.43 -5.71 -5.89
C ALA A 124 0.00 -5.20 -6.04
N VAL A 125 -0.30 -4.04 -5.50
CA VAL A 125 -1.61 -3.39 -5.58
C VAL A 125 -1.47 -2.02 -6.22
N VAL A 126 -2.26 -1.77 -7.25
CA VAL A 126 -2.26 -0.52 -8.01
C VAL A 126 -3.41 0.35 -7.55
N PHE A 127 -3.10 1.57 -7.13
CA PHE A 127 -4.07 2.62 -6.84
C PHE A 127 -3.99 3.68 -7.91
N GLY A 128 -5.12 4.02 -8.48
CA GLY A 128 -5.22 4.99 -9.56
C GLY A 128 -5.55 6.41 -9.09
N ASN A 129 -5.69 7.28 -10.06
CA ASN A 129 -6.06 8.68 -9.91
C ASN A 129 -7.37 8.85 -9.14
N GLU A 130 -7.46 9.91 -8.31
CA GLU A 130 -8.61 10.17 -7.43
C GLU A 130 -9.91 10.49 -8.21
N VAL A 131 -9.83 10.80 -9.49
CA VAL A 131 -10.98 11.14 -10.33
C VAL A 131 -11.28 10.06 -11.34
N THR A 132 -10.26 9.56 -12.04
CA THR A 132 -10.41 8.62 -13.16
C THR A 132 -10.17 7.16 -12.77
N GLY A 133 -9.69 6.91 -11.54
CA GLY A 133 -9.35 5.56 -11.10
C GLY A 133 -8.07 5.03 -11.75
N VAL A 134 -7.93 3.73 -11.80
CA VAL A 134 -6.85 3.01 -12.48
C VAL A 134 -7.14 3.02 -14.00
N GLU A 135 -6.13 3.32 -14.81
CA GLU A 135 -6.30 3.34 -16.26
C GLU A 135 -6.64 1.95 -16.80
N GLN A 136 -7.53 1.89 -17.82
CA GLN A 136 -7.97 0.61 -18.41
C GLN A 136 -6.78 -0.22 -18.91
N THR A 137 -5.81 0.43 -19.56
CA THR A 137 -4.58 -0.22 -20.03
C THR A 137 -3.76 -0.85 -18.92
N THR A 138 -3.81 -0.27 -17.74
CA THR A 138 -3.17 -0.80 -16.52
C THR A 138 -3.96 -1.97 -15.96
N ILE A 139 -5.30 -1.87 -15.91
CA ILE A 139 -6.19 -2.97 -15.48
C ILE A 139 -6.00 -4.20 -16.37
N ASP A 140 -5.92 -4.02 -17.69
CA ASP A 140 -5.73 -5.10 -18.66
C ASP A 140 -4.42 -5.89 -18.47
N LEU A 141 -3.44 -5.26 -17.83
CA LEU A 141 -2.16 -5.89 -17.48
C LEU A 141 -2.16 -6.56 -16.11
N CYS A 142 -3.15 -6.29 -15.26
CA CYS A 142 -3.23 -6.87 -13.93
C CYS A 142 -3.72 -8.33 -13.97
N ASP A 143 -3.41 -9.08 -12.91
CA ASP A 143 -3.89 -10.45 -12.71
C ASP A 143 -5.35 -10.47 -12.20
N GLY A 144 -5.91 -9.30 -11.87
CA GLY A 144 -7.28 -9.09 -11.47
C GLY A 144 -7.50 -7.75 -10.79
N CYS A 145 -8.74 -7.50 -10.35
CA CYS A 145 -9.12 -6.33 -9.59
C CYS A 145 -9.56 -6.73 -8.17
N LEU A 146 -9.17 -5.93 -7.19
CA LEU A 146 -9.63 -6.02 -5.81
C LEU A 146 -10.61 -4.87 -5.54
N GLU A 147 -11.81 -5.20 -5.11
CA GLU A 147 -12.84 -4.22 -4.82
C GLU A 147 -13.13 -4.15 -3.33
N ILE A 148 -13.11 -2.93 -2.77
CA ILE A 148 -13.65 -2.66 -1.44
C ILE A 148 -15.16 -2.46 -1.58
N PRO A 149 -16.01 -3.33 -1.00
CA PRO A 149 -17.46 -3.12 -1.06
C PRO A 149 -17.86 -1.78 -0.46
N GLN A 150 -18.64 -1.00 -1.19
CA GLN A 150 -19.13 0.30 -0.75
C GLN A 150 -20.66 0.26 -0.66
N LEU A 151 -21.19 0.49 0.54
CA LEU A 151 -22.60 0.33 0.85
C LEU A 151 -23.32 1.68 1.00
N GLY A 152 -22.60 2.76 0.82
CA GLY A 152 -23.13 4.12 0.96
C GLY A 152 -23.52 4.76 -0.36
N MET A 153 -23.90 6.03 -0.30
CA MET A 153 -24.25 6.84 -1.46
C MET A 153 -23.02 7.22 -2.33
N LYS A 154 -21.85 7.34 -1.73
CA LYS A 154 -20.61 7.66 -2.45
C LYS A 154 -20.03 6.39 -3.07
N HIS A 155 -19.45 6.54 -4.27
CA HIS A 155 -18.95 5.42 -5.06
C HIS A 155 -17.43 5.23 -4.96
N SER A 156 -16.74 6.03 -4.13
CA SER A 156 -15.29 5.93 -3.95
C SER A 156 -14.86 6.34 -2.56
N LEU A 157 -13.76 5.75 -2.08
CA LEU A 157 -13.01 6.16 -0.90
C LEU A 157 -11.87 7.09 -1.33
N ASN A 158 -11.41 7.95 -0.42
CA ASN A 158 -10.12 8.59 -0.58
C ASN A 158 -9.04 7.52 -0.78
N VAL A 159 -8.10 7.74 -1.72
CA VAL A 159 -7.10 6.73 -2.10
C VAL A 159 -6.19 6.32 -0.93
N ALA A 160 -5.84 7.22 -0.03
CA ALA A 160 -5.05 6.87 1.15
C ALA A 160 -5.86 6.03 2.15
N THR A 161 -7.16 6.28 2.26
CA THR A 161 -8.08 5.46 3.07
C THR A 161 -8.22 4.06 2.45
N ALA A 162 -8.45 3.98 1.15
CA ALA A 162 -8.49 2.71 0.43
C ALA A 162 -7.17 1.94 0.60
N GLY A 163 -6.04 2.64 0.50
CA GLY A 163 -4.71 2.08 0.76
C GLY A 163 -4.59 1.45 2.14
N GLY A 164 -5.05 2.14 3.19
CA GLY A 164 -5.08 1.62 4.55
C GLY A 164 -5.91 0.34 4.68
N VAL A 165 -7.11 0.32 4.10
CA VAL A 165 -8.01 -0.85 4.13
C VAL A 165 -7.39 -2.05 3.39
N VAL A 166 -6.90 -1.84 2.17
CA VAL A 166 -6.30 -2.90 1.36
C VAL A 166 -5.04 -3.45 2.01
N LEU A 167 -4.12 -2.59 2.43
CA LEU A 167 -2.87 -3.01 3.04
C LEU A 167 -3.09 -3.75 4.36
N TRP A 168 -4.04 -3.30 5.19
CA TRP A 168 -4.43 -4.05 6.39
C TRP A 168 -4.93 -5.45 6.03
N GLU A 169 -5.82 -5.58 5.05
CA GLU A 169 -6.35 -6.88 4.64
C GLU A 169 -5.25 -7.83 4.15
N LEU A 170 -4.28 -7.30 3.38
CA LEU A 170 -3.16 -8.08 2.89
C LEU A 170 -2.20 -8.56 3.99
N VAL A 171 -2.03 -7.79 5.08
CA VAL A 171 -1.08 -8.13 6.14
C VAL A 171 -1.71 -8.83 7.34
N ARG A 172 -3.00 -8.64 7.63
CA ARG A 172 -3.64 -9.14 8.85
C ARG A 172 -3.48 -10.65 9.07
N ASN A 173 -3.52 -11.43 8.00
CA ASN A 173 -3.33 -12.88 8.04
C ASN A 173 -1.85 -13.31 8.05
N LYS A 174 -0.94 -12.36 7.74
CA LYS A 174 0.51 -12.57 7.74
C LYS A 174 1.15 -12.22 9.08
N ILE A 175 0.44 -11.47 9.93
CA ILE A 175 0.88 -11.13 11.27
C ILE A 175 0.75 -12.37 12.15
N SER A 176 1.91 -12.99 12.48
CA SER A 176 1.95 -14.17 13.33
C SER A 176 1.31 -13.91 14.70
N PRO A 177 0.65 -14.90 15.33
CA PRO A 177 0.18 -14.82 16.71
C PRO A 177 1.29 -14.42 17.72
N ALA A 178 2.56 -14.69 17.42
CA ALA A 178 3.70 -14.26 18.25
C ALA A 178 3.85 -12.74 18.34
N VAL A 179 3.36 -11.98 17.38
CA VAL A 179 3.28 -10.50 17.49
C VAL A 179 2.15 -10.08 18.44
N LYS A 180 1.23 -11.00 18.80
CA LYS A 180 0.24 -10.80 19.88
C LYS A 180 0.83 -10.85 21.30
N GLY A 181 2.09 -11.25 21.43
CA GLY A 181 2.78 -11.39 22.71
C GLY A 181 3.38 -10.10 23.25
N ARG A 182 2.71 -8.96 23.10
CA ARG A 182 2.81 -7.91 24.13
C ARG A 182 1.95 -8.40 25.28
N THR A 183 2.63 -9.11 26.18
CA THR A 183 2.14 -9.65 27.44
C THR A 183 0.96 -8.89 28.01
N GLU A 184 -0.15 -9.62 28.15
CA GLU A 184 -1.17 -9.31 29.16
C GLU A 184 -0.47 -9.28 30.52
N HIS A 185 -0.29 -8.10 31.06
CA HIS A 185 -0.01 -7.84 32.48
C HIS A 185 -1.15 -7.00 33.03
#